data_3966e03e84ce7b87ad7114cfbd5873b9
#
_entry.id   3966e03e84ce7b87ad7114cfbd5873b9
#
_cell.length_a   1.000
_cell.length_b   1.000
_cell.length_c   1.000
_cell.angle_alpha   90.00
_cell.angle_beta   90.00
_cell.angle_gamma   90.00
#
_symmetry.space_group_name_H-M   'P 1'
#
loop_
_entity.id
_entity.type
_entity.pdbx_description
1 polymer ?
#
loop_
_entity_poly.entity_id
_entity_poly.type
_entity_poly.pdbx_seq_one_letter_code
_entity_poly.pdbx_strand_id
1 'polypeptide(L)'
;MTGRTSSKRRVGSAAAVVTLALGGALAAAAPASAAGMNYKPISTATDVEVRVQSSGKCLEVADWRTDDGAPVRQWTCTGGDNQKWRFTDGYAVNVHSGKCLEIPGYSTAPAARADQWTCDKGANQRWGVVNDSQGSLAVVNFHSDLVLDVNSGTAADGAPAIQWYPTGVSNQRWYFNPSVVL
;
A
#
# COMPACT_ATOMS: atom_id res chain seq x y z
N MET A 1 -15.48 89.51 -36.20
CA MET A 1 -15.36 88.50 -37.27
C MET A 1 -14.80 87.24 -36.67
N THR A 2 -15.62 86.20 -36.57
CA THR A 2 -15.47 85.01 -35.77
C THR A 2 -14.80 83.89 -36.56
N GLY A 3 -13.61 83.44 -36.06
CA GLY A 3 -12.96 82.25 -36.60
C GLY A 3 -13.12 81.06 -35.67
N ARG A 4 -13.88 80.09 -36.18
CA ARG A 4 -14.14 78.77 -35.48
C ARG A 4 -12.99 77.82 -35.78
N THR A 5 -12.22 77.44 -34.79
CA THR A 5 -11.25 76.35 -34.90
C THR A 5 -11.93 74.99 -34.46
N SER A 6 -11.98 74.07 -35.41
CA SER A 6 -12.47 72.72 -35.22
C SER A 6 -11.41 71.80 -34.63
N SER A 7 -11.64 71.37 -33.45
CA SER A 7 -10.77 70.34 -32.76
C SER A 7 -11.14 68.97 -33.19
N LYS A 8 -10.27 68.26 -33.91
CA LYS A 8 -10.39 66.87 -34.24
C LYS A 8 -9.98 65.98 -33.05
N ARG A 9 -10.93 65.33 -32.42
CA ARG A 9 -10.68 64.26 -31.42
C ARG A 9 -10.08 63.03 -32.12
N ARG A 10 -8.90 62.66 -31.72
CA ARG A 10 -8.29 61.35 -32.06
C ARG A 10 -8.88 60.31 -31.09
N VAL A 11 -9.55 59.30 -31.66
CA VAL A 11 -9.99 58.11 -30.94
C VAL A 11 -8.79 57.20 -30.89
N GLY A 12 -8.19 57.05 -29.71
CA GLY A 12 -7.14 56.06 -29.49
C GLY A 12 -7.79 54.70 -29.19
N SER A 13 -7.61 53.75 -30.10
CA SER A 13 -7.96 52.37 -29.85
C SER A 13 -6.96 51.75 -28.86
N ALA A 14 -7.37 51.52 -27.65
CA ALA A 14 -6.64 50.69 -26.70
C ALA A 14 -6.83 49.22 -27.05
N ALA A 15 -5.80 48.59 -27.59
CA ALA A 15 -5.77 47.14 -27.75
C ALA A 15 -5.54 46.50 -26.36
N ALA A 16 -6.56 45.86 -25.84
CA ALA A 16 -6.43 45.02 -24.66
C ALA A 16 -5.72 43.73 -25.03
N VAL A 17 -4.50 43.57 -24.57
CA VAL A 17 -3.79 42.27 -24.64
C VAL A 17 -4.34 41.38 -23.55
N VAL A 18 -5.17 40.41 -23.93
CA VAL A 18 -5.63 39.32 -23.06
C VAL A 18 -4.52 38.30 -23.02
N THR A 19 -3.72 38.30 -21.96
CA THR A 19 -2.80 37.20 -21.65
C THR A 19 -3.64 36.04 -21.08
N LEU A 20 -3.90 35.02 -21.88
CA LEU A 20 -4.38 33.75 -21.38
C LEU A 20 -3.22 33.08 -20.60
N ALA A 21 -3.27 33.13 -19.29
CA ALA A 21 -2.48 32.27 -18.45
C ALA A 21 -3.06 30.83 -18.57
N LEU A 22 -2.41 29.99 -19.37
CA LEU A 22 -2.63 28.55 -19.37
C LEU A 22 -2.08 28.01 -18.05
N GLY A 23 -2.85 28.15 -16.98
CA GLY A 23 -2.64 27.43 -15.74
C GLY A 23 -2.94 25.94 -15.98
N GLY A 24 -1.94 25.20 -16.41
CA GLY A 24 -2.00 23.73 -16.43
C GLY A 24 -2.10 23.24 -15.00
N ALA A 25 -3.31 22.98 -14.52
CA ALA A 25 -3.51 22.18 -13.32
C ALA A 25 -2.97 20.78 -13.65
N LEU A 26 -1.80 20.45 -13.13
CA LEU A 26 -1.35 19.07 -13.03
C LEU A 26 -2.38 18.36 -12.14
N ALA A 27 -3.37 17.74 -12.77
CA ALA A 27 -4.23 16.79 -12.07
C ALA A 27 -3.29 15.69 -11.57
N ALA A 28 -2.98 15.72 -10.29
CA ALA A 28 -2.35 14.57 -9.65
C ALA A 28 -3.31 13.40 -9.88
N ALA A 29 -2.86 12.40 -10.64
CA ALA A 29 -3.63 11.18 -10.81
C ALA A 29 -3.89 10.64 -9.40
N ALA A 30 -5.16 10.46 -9.06
CA ALA A 30 -5.51 9.80 -7.80
C ALA A 30 -4.83 8.42 -7.79
N PRO A 31 -4.18 8.04 -6.69
CA PRO A 31 -3.55 6.73 -6.61
C PRO A 31 -4.62 5.66 -6.81
N ALA A 32 -4.23 4.61 -7.55
CA ALA A 32 -5.11 3.46 -7.71
C ALA A 32 -5.43 2.87 -6.32
N SER A 33 -6.71 2.65 -6.07
CA SER A 33 -7.19 1.95 -4.88
C SER A 33 -7.42 0.48 -5.23
N ALA A 34 -7.27 -0.41 -4.26
CA ALA A 34 -7.66 -1.81 -4.41
C ALA A 34 -9.20 -1.98 -4.49
N ALA A 35 -9.96 -0.90 -4.25
CA ALA A 35 -11.41 -0.89 -4.42
C ALA A 35 -11.78 -1.34 -5.83
N GLY A 36 -12.48 -2.47 -5.92
CA GLY A 36 -12.81 -3.13 -7.18
C GLY A 36 -11.90 -4.30 -7.57
N MET A 37 -10.82 -4.56 -6.85
CA MET A 37 -10.09 -5.82 -6.99
C MET A 37 -10.90 -6.97 -6.39
N ASN A 38 -11.02 -8.05 -7.18
CA ASN A 38 -11.74 -9.25 -6.74
C ASN A 38 -10.76 -10.11 -5.91
N TYR A 39 -10.49 -9.70 -4.67
CA TYR A 39 -9.59 -10.43 -3.78
C TYR A 39 -10.32 -11.48 -2.96
N LYS A 40 -9.65 -12.60 -2.73
CA LYS A 40 -10.18 -13.72 -1.95
C LYS A 40 -9.42 -13.84 -0.63
N PRO A 41 -10.10 -14.18 0.48
CA PRO A 41 -9.38 -14.57 1.68
C PRO A 41 -8.59 -15.86 1.42
N ILE A 42 -7.40 -15.96 1.98
CA ILE A 42 -6.71 -17.27 2.06
C ILE A 42 -7.47 -18.08 3.09
N SER A 43 -8.14 -19.15 2.64
CA SER A 43 -9.04 -19.90 3.49
C SER A 43 -8.32 -20.69 4.58
N THR A 44 -7.25 -21.39 4.22
CA THR A 44 -6.44 -22.16 5.17
C THR A 44 -5.05 -22.42 4.60
N ALA A 45 -4.02 -22.07 5.37
CA ALA A 45 -2.64 -22.46 5.12
C ALA A 45 -1.88 -22.47 6.45
N THR A 46 -1.02 -23.46 6.67
CA THR A 46 -0.26 -23.59 7.92
C THR A 46 1.23 -23.55 7.65
N ASP A 47 1.94 -22.86 8.55
CA ASP A 47 3.39 -22.84 8.62
C ASP A 47 4.07 -22.35 7.32
N VAL A 48 3.43 -21.41 6.63
CA VAL A 48 3.95 -20.85 5.38
C VAL A 48 4.83 -19.64 5.63
N GLU A 49 5.94 -19.56 4.92
CA GLU A 49 6.71 -18.34 4.79
C GLU A 49 6.08 -17.44 3.72
N VAL A 50 5.93 -16.16 4.03
CA VAL A 50 5.46 -15.13 3.10
C VAL A 50 6.67 -14.37 2.63
N ARG A 51 7.06 -14.56 1.35
CA ARG A 51 8.30 -14.01 0.79
C ARG A 51 8.00 -12.91 -0.19
N VAL A 52 8.65 -11.74 -0.03
CA VAL A 52 8.51 -10.64 -0.97
C VAL A 52 9.31 -10.89 -2.25
N GLN A 53 8.73 -10.57 -3.41
CA GLN A 53 9.35 -10.83 -4.71
C GLN A 53 10.64 -10.01 -4.93
N SER A 54 10.68 -8.77 -4.46
CA SER A 54 11.80 -7.84 -4.72
C SER A 54 13.12 -8.31 -4.11
N SER A 55 13.09 -9.00 -2.96
CA SER A 55 14.31 -9.41 -2.23
C SER A 55 14.39 -10.91 -1.95
N GLY A 56 13.29 -11.64 -2.11
CA GLY A 56 13.17 -13.05 -1.72
C GLY A 56 13.15 -13.27 -0.20
N LYS A 57 13.12 -12.20 0.60
CA LYS A 57 13.13 -12.26 2.07
C LYS A 57 11.76 -12.55 2.65
N CYS A 58 11.74 -12.99 3.90
CA CYS A 58 10.55 -13.40 4.62
C CYS A 58 9.92 -12.25 5.40
N LEU A 59 8.60 -12.24 5.44
CA LEU A 59 7.82 -11.43 6.37
C LEU A 59 7.97 -12.00 7.77
N GLU A 60 8.42 -11.20 8.73
CA GLU A 60 8.64 -11.66 10.11
C GLU A 60 8.08 -10.71 11.15
N VAL A 61 7.75 -11.27 12.32
CA VAL A 61 7.64 -10.49 13.54
C VAL A 61 9.04 -10.24 14.09
N ALA A 62 9.37 -8.97 14.28
CA ALA A 62 10.73 -8.55 14.68
C ALA A 62 11.16 -9.15 16.01
N ASP A 63 12.43 -9.59 16.07
CA ASP A 63 13.14 -9.93 17.30
C ASP A 63 12.43 -10.98 18.16
N TRP A 64 11.69 -11.91 17.53
CA TRP A 64 10.93 -12.97 18.22
C TRP A 64 9.94 -12.44 19.28
N ARG A 65 9.49 -11.21 19.13
CA ARG A 65 8.55 -10.60 20.07
C ARG A 65 7.18 -11.29 20.02
N THR A 66 6.54 -11.33 21.20
CA THR A 66 5.19 -11.92 21.35
C THR A 66 4.17 -10.93 21.90
N ASP A 67 4.58 -9.69 22.18
CA ASP A 67 3.70 -8.62 22.66
C ASP A 67 2.91 -7.97 21.54
N ASP A 68 1.80 -7.32 21.89
CA ASP A 68 1.01 -6.51 20.97
C ASP A 68 1.82 -5.30 20.51
N GLY A 69 1.67 -4.91 19.24
CA GLY A 69 2.42 -3.81 18.63
C GLY A 69 3.86 -4.19 18.23
N ALA A 70 4.24 -5.47 18.26
CA ALA A 70 5.54 -5.88 17.77
C ALA A 70 5.61 -5.65 16.25
N PRO A 71 6.65 -4.92 15.73
CA PRO A 71 6.73 -4.58 14.32
C PRO A 71 6.82 -5.81 13.41
N VAL A 72 6.18 -5.72 12.26
CA VAL A 72 6.36 -6.67 11.17
C VAL A 72 7.24 -6.03 10.10
N ARG A 73 8.22 -6.81 9.61
CA ARG A 73 9.25 -6.35 8.68
C ARG A 73 9.66 -7.47 7.73
N GLN A 74 10.47 -7.16 6.71
CA GLN A 74 11.19 -8.20 5.99
C GLN A 74 12.52 -8.51 6.67
N TRP A 75 12.93 -9.78 6.59
CA TRP A 75 14.23 -10.26 7.07
C TRP A 75 14.72 -11.45 6.27
N THR A 76 16.04 -11.70 6.26
CA THR A 76 16.60 -12.91 5.67
C THR A 76 15.87 -14.14 6.22
N CYS A 77 15.42 -15.04 5.34
CA CYS A 77 14.69 -16.23 5.75
C CYS A 77 15.59 -17.17 6.55
N THR A 78 15.18 -17.48 7.77
CA THR A 78 15.88 -18.37 8.71
C THR A 78 15.11 -19.67 8.96
N GLY A 79 13.83 -19.73 8.52
CA GLY A 79 12.93 -20.83 8.81
C GLY A 79 12.37 -20.82 10.25
N GLY A 80 12.61 -19.74 11.00
CA GLY A 80 12.11 -19.58 12.36
C GLY A 80 10.58 -19.38 12.39
N ASP A 81 9.95 -19.73 13.51
CA ASP A 81 8.49 -19.64 13.64
C ASP A 81 7.96 -18.19 13.67
N ASN A 82 8.82 -17.21 13.98
CA ASN A 82 8.50 -15.79 13.85
C ASN A 82 8.38 -15.33 12.38
N GLN A 83 8.82 -16.15 11.42
CA GLN A 83 8.71 -15.93 9.97
C GLN A 83 7.65 -16.83 9.32
N LYS A 84 6.97 -17.65 10.11
CA LYS A 84 5.91 -18.53 9.62
C LYS A 84 4.55 -17.98 10.00
N TRP A 85 3.61 -18.18 9.08
CA TRP A 85 2.27 -17.66 9.21
C TRP A 85 1.25 -18.76 8.95
N ARG A 86 0.18 -18.73 9.72
CA ARG A 86 -1.01 -19.56 9.52
C ARG A 86 -2.14 -18.67 9.04
N PHE A 87 -2.75 -19.06 7.94
CA PHE A 87 -3.90 -18.34 7.41
C PHE A 87 -5.17 -19.10 7.75
N THR A 88 -6.17 -18.36 8.24
CA THR A 88 -7.50 -18.89 8.56
C THR A 88 -8.52 -17.79 8.34
N ASP A 89 -9.47 -18.01 7.42
CA ASP A 89 -10.57 -17.07 7.13
C ASP A 89 -10.12 -15.61 6.84
N GLY A 90 -8.95 -15.47 6.23
CA GLY A 90 -8.36 -14.18 5.90
C GLY A 90 -7.55 -13.54 7.03
N TYR A 91 -7.34 -14.22 8.16
CA TYR A 91 -6.42 -13.77 9.21
C TYR A 91 -5.06 -14.43 9.02
N ALA A 92 -3.99 -13.63 9.08
CA ALA A 92 -2.61 -14.11 9.06
C ALA A 92 -2.11 -14.16 10.51
N VAL A 93 -1.99 -15.36 11.08
CA VAL A 93 -1.58 -15.60 12.47
C VAL A 93 -0.12 -16.02 12.48
N ASN A 94 0.72 -15.29 13.20
CA ASN A 94 2.14 -15.66 13.37
C ASN A 94 2.26 -16.96 14.18
N VAL A 95 3.06 -17.91 13.71
CA VAL A 95 3.19 -19.24 14.35
C VAL A 95 3.83 -19.14 15.72
N HIS A 96 4.83 -18.26 15.90
CA HIS A 96 5.53 -18.10 17.17
C HIS A 96 4.66 -17.42 18.24
N SER A 97 4.03 -16.30 17.90
CA SER A 97 3.31 -15.48 18.88
C SER A 97 1.83 -15.83 19.04
N GLY A 98 1.24 -16.46 18.02
CA GLY A 98 -0.20 -16.68 17.96
C GLY A 98 -1.02 -15.42 17.69
N LYS A 99 -0.38 -14.31 17.31
CA LYS A 99 -1.02 -13.00 17.06
C LYS A 99 -1.26 -12.75 15.59
N CYS A 100 -2.22 -11.90 15.29
CA CYS A 100 -2.63 -11.54 13.94
C CYS A 100 -1.79 -10.38 13.38
N LEU A 101 -1.43 -10.48 12.09
CA LEU A 101 -0.92 -9.34 11.32
C LEU A 101 -2.01 -8.29 11.21
N GLU A 102 -1.67 -7.03 11.51
CA GLU A 102 -2.63 -5.94 11.40
C GLU A 102 -2.03 -4.63 10.89
N ILE A 103 -2.93 -3.71 10.54
CA ILE A 103 -2.62 -2.28 10.44
C ILE A 103 -3.20 -1.59 11.66
N PRO A 104 -2.36 -1.03 12.55
CA PRO A 104 -2.80 -0.52 13.84
C PRO A 104 -3.79 0.64 13.73
N GLY A 105 -4.70 0.70 14.71
CA GLY A 105 -5.66 1.78 14.84
C GLY A 105 -6.65 1.93 13.69
N TYR A 106 -6.89 0.88 12.92
CA TYR A 106 -7.75 0.92 11.72
C TYR A 106 -7.31 2.01 10.74
N SER A 107 -6.00 2.25 10.60
CA SER A 107 -5.48 3.27 9.70
C SER A 107 -5.79 2.92 8.24
N THR A 108 -6.27 3.90 7.49
CA THR A 108 -6.42 3.83 6.02
C THR A 108 -5.33 4.64 5.31
N ALA A 109 -4.39 5.22 6.07
CA ALA A 109 -3.32 6.01 5.49
C ALA A 109 -2.27 5.12 4.81
N PRO A 110 -1.75 5.52 3.63
CA PRO A 110 -0.57 4.90 3.07
C PRO A 110 0.63 5.08 4.02
N ALA A 111 1.61 4.18 3.94
CA ALA A 111 2.78 4.10 4.81
C ALA A 111 2.48 3.74 6.27
N ALA A 112 1.23 3.44 6.65
CA ALA A 112 0.96 2.87 7.96
C ALA A 112 1.72 1.53 8.09
N ARG A 113 2.49 1.40 9.18
CA ARG A 113 3.33 0.22 9.43
C ARG A 113 2.48 -0.92 9.94
N ALA A 114 2.74 -2.11 9.42
CA ALA A 114 2.14 -3.32 9.93
C ALA A 114 2.83 -3.75 11.24
N ASP A 115 2.04 -4.28 12.16
CA ASP A 115 2.49 -4.94 13.36
C ASP A 115 1.72 -6.25 13.61
N GLN A 116 1.95 -6.88 14.74
CA GLN A 116 1.09 -7.96 15.23
C GLN A 116 0.29 -7.48 16.43
N TRP A 117 -0.93 -7.99 16.55
CA TRP A 117 -1.82 -7.71 17.68
C TRP A 117 -2.62 -8.95 18.06
N THR A 118 -3.13 -8.97 19.30
CA THR A 118 -4.10 -10.00 19.70
C THR A 118 -5.23 -10.09 18.67
N CYS A 119 -5.53 -11.31 18.20
CA CYS A 119 -6.58 -11.52 17.19
C CYS A 119 -7.95 -11.17 17.78
N ASP A 120 -8.56 -10.10 17.30
CA ASP A 120 -9.87 -9.59 17.73
C ASP A 120 -10.93 -9.68 16.62
N LYS A 121 -10.56 -10.20 15.46
CA LYS A 121 -11.36 -10.30 14.24
C LYS A 121 -11.72 -8.95 13.61
N GLY A 122 -10.96 -7.90 13.90
CA GLY A 122 -11.07 -6.60 13.26
C GLY A 122 -10.85 -6.66 11.76
N ALA A 123 -11.47 -5.74 11.01
CA ALA A 123 -11.29 -5.67 9.56
C ALA A 123 -9.85 -5.29 9.18
N ASN A 124 -9.15 -4.53 10.04
CA ASN A 124 -7.73 -4.16 9.90
C ASN A 124 -6.76 -5.34 10.04
N GLN A 125 -7.23 -6.49 10.60
CA GLN A 125 -6.51 -7.76 10.70
C GLN A 125 -6.88 -8.74 9.57
N ARG A 126 -7.87 -8.40 8.72
CA ARG A 126 -8.28 -9.27 7.62
C ARG A 126 -7.54 -8.93 6.35
N TRP A 127 -7.04 -9.97 5.69
CA TRP A 127 -6.24 -9.89 4.48
C TRP A 127 -6.80 -10.82 3.42
N GLY A 128 -6.84 -10.34 2.20
CA GLY A 128 -7.15 -11.12 1.02
C GLY A 128 -5.99 -11.12 0.06
N VAL A 129 -6.08 -11.93 -0.97
CA VAL A 129 -5.06 -11.99 -2.02
C VAL A 129 -5.67 -11.81 -3.40
N VAL A 130 -4.89 -11.17 -4.26
CA VAL A 130 -5.16 -11.05 -5.70
C VAL A 130 -3.99 -11.69 -6.43
N ASN A 131 -4.30 -12.67 -7.27
CA ASN A 131 -3.34 -13.26 -8.18
C ASN A 131 -3.03 -12.30 -9.32
N ASP A 132 -1.76 -12.15 -9.62
CA ASP A 132 -1.37 -11.63 -10.93
C ASP A 132 -1.25 -12.75 -11.98
N SER A 133 -1.05 -12.36 -13.24
CA SER A 133 -0.86 -13.30 -14.35
C SER A 133 0.47 -14.09 -14.28
N GLN A 134 1.34 -13.80 -13.30
CA GLN A 134 2.67 -14.39 -13.13
C GLN A 134 2.75 -15.31 -11.91
N GLY A 135 1.64 -15.53 -11.19
CA GLY A 135 1.56 -16.42 -10.03
C GLY A 135 2.06 -15.80 -8.73
N SER A 136 2.35 -14.50 -8.70
CA SER A 136 2.60 -13.77 -7.46
C SER A 136 1.30 -13.15 -6.92
N LEU A 137 1.27 -12.87 -5.63
CA LEU A 137 0.08 -12.40 -4.94
C LEU A 137 0.29 -10.99 -4.42
N ALA A 138 -0.66 -10.10 -4.65
CA ALA A 138 -0.82 -8.89 -3.84
C ALA A 138 -1.66 -9.26 -2.61
N VAL A 139 -1.19 -8.89 -1.41
CA VAL A 139 -1.88 -9.11 -0.14
C VAL A 139 -2.60 -7.82 0.22
N VAL A 140 -3.93 -7.85 0.27
CA VAL A 140 -4.80 -6.67 0.40
C VAL A 140 -5.43 -6.64 1.78
N ASN A 141 -5.37 -5.49 2.46
CA ASN A 141 -6.07 -5.27 3.72
C ASN A 141 -7.56 -4.97 3.46
N PHE A 142 -8.47 -5.70 4.12
CA PHE A 142 -9.92 -5.56 3.89
C PHE A 142 -10.48 -4.23 4.40
N HIS A 143 -9.80 -3.56 5.35
CA HIS A 143 -10.28 -2.30 5.90
C HIS A 143 -9.90 -1.10 5.05
N SER A 144 -8.65 -1.08 4.55
CA SER A 144 -8.10 0.08 3.84
C SER A 144 -8.14 -0.05 2.33
N ASP A 145 -8.33 -1.27 1.78
CA ASP A 145 -8.13 -1.59 0.36
C ASP A 145 -6.70 -1.29 -0.15
N LEU A 146 -5.74 -1.16 0.76
CA LEU A 146 -4.33 -1.01 0.44
C LEU A 146 -3.62 -2.37 0.46
N VAL A 147 -2.47 -2.45 -0.22
CA VAL A 147 -1.69 -3.69 -0.30
C VAL A 147 -0.51 -3.68 0.66
N LEU A 148 -0.16 -4.87 1.15
CA LEU A 148 1.06 -5.07 1.93
C LEU A 148 2.29 -4.80 1.05
N ASP A 149 3.21 -4.01 1.57
CA ASP A 149 4.35 -3.45 0.86
C ASP A 149 5.60 -3.50 1.75
N VAL A 150 6.76 -3.69 1.15
CA VAL A 150 8.03 -3.46 1.84
C VAL A 150 8.45 -2.03 1.59
N ASN A 151 8.52 -1.24 2.65
CA ASN A 151 8.78 0.19 2.58
C ASN A 151 10.00 0.53 1.69
N SER A 152 9.78 1.45 0.74
CA SER A 152 10.80 1.92 -0.21
C SER A 152 11.39 0.84 -1.13
N GLY A 153 10.83 -0.38 -1.17
CA GLY A 153 11.33 -1.47 -2.02
C GLY A 153 12.78 -1.88 -1.74
N THR A 154 13.33 -1.51 -0.59
CA THR A 154 14.71 -1.86 -0.21
C THR A 154 14.85 -3.36 0.05
N ALA A 155 16.03 -3.92 -0.26
CA ALA A 155 16.37 -5.30 0.05
C ALA A 155 17.05 -5.46 1.43
N ALA A 156 17.15 -4.40 2.24
CA ALA A 156 17.79 -4.46 3.55
C ALA A 156 16.97 -5.28 4.54
N ASP A 157 17.63 -6.02 5.43
CA ASP A 157 16.99 -6.60 6.60
C ASP A 157 16.46 -5.51 7.52
N GLY A 158 15.31 -5.73 8.12
CA GLY A 158 14.65 -4.78 8.99
C GLY A 158 13.76 -3.75 8.28
N ALA A 159 13.66 -3.79 6.93
CA ALA A 159 12.75 -2.90 6.24
C ALA A 159 11.30 -3.14 6.67
N PRO A 160 10.57 -2.11 7.13
CA PRO A 160 9.22 -2.27 7.64
C PRO A 160 8.26 -2.80 6.58
N ALA A 161 7.37 -3.69 6.96
CA ALA A 161 6.14 -3.93 6.22
C ALA A 161 5.17 -2.77 6.48
N ILE A 162 4.58 -2.26 5.43
CA ILE A 162 3.61 -1.15 5.45
C ILE A 162 2.40 -1.50 4.60
N GLN A 163 1.36 -0.71 4.65
CA GLN A 163 0.36 -0.70 3.59
C GLN A 163 0.62 0.45 2.62
N TRP A 164 0.38 0.21 1.33
CA TRP A 164 0.53 1.22 0.28
C TRP A 164 -0.49 1.04 -0.84
N TYR A 165 -0.63 2.06 -1.68
CA TYR A 165 -1.46 1.96 -2.88
C TYR A 165 -0.99 0.84 -3.79
N PRO A 166 -1.89 0.10 -4.45
CA PRO A 166 -1.52 -0.97 -5.35
C PRO A 166 -0.89 -0.40 -6.63
N THR A 167 0.40 -0.57 -6.76
CA THR A 167 1.18 -0.13 -7.94
C THR A 167 1.69 -1.30 -8.77
N GLY A 168 1.60 -2.52 -8.24
CA GLY A 168 2.03 -3.73 -8.91
C GLY A 168 3.54 -3.92 -9.00
N VAL A 169 4.33 -3.16 -8.25
CA VAL A 169 5.79 -3.29 -8.17
C VAL A 169 6.19 -4.50 -7.32
N SER A 170 7.43 -4.99 -7.49
CA SER A 170 7.88 -6.25 -6.90
C SER A 170 7.90 -6.28 -5.36
N ASN A 171 8.02 -5.13 -4.70
CA ASN A 171 7.94 -5.05 -3.23
C ASN A 171 6.50 -5.12 -2.67
N GLN A 172 5.48 -5.21 -3.56
CA GLN A 172 4.08 -5.45 -3.23
C GLN A 172 3.62 -6.84 -3.66
N ARG A 173 4.53 -7.67 -4.17
CA ARG A 173 4.24 -9.01 -4.64
C ARG A 173 4.84 -10.04 -3.72
N TRP A 174 4.06 -11.06 -3.40
CA TRP A 174 4.39 -12.05 -2.38
C TRP A 174 4.24 -13.46 -2.90
N TYR A 175 5.11 -14.33 -2.46
CA TYR A 175 5.04 -15.78 -2.66
C TYR A 175 4.86 -16.45 -1.31
N PHE A 176 4.12 -17.54 -1.33
CA PHE A 176 3.91 -18.38 -0.16
C PHE A 176 4.69 -19.66 -0.33
N ASN A 177 5.44 -20.06 0.69
CA ASN A 177 6.26 -21.26 0.70
C ASN A 177 5.95 -22.10 1.96
N PRO A 178 5.34 -23.33 1.85
CA PRO A 178 4.85 -23.91 0.60
C PRO A 178 3.74 -23.10 -0.06
N SER A 179 3.54 -23.32 -1.36
CA SER A 179 2.49 -22.65 -2.13
C SER A 179 1.11 -22.93 -1.54
N VAL A 180 0.28 -21.90 -1.46
CA VAL A 180 -1.10 -22.01 -0.96
C VAL A 180 -2.08 -22.20 -2.12
N VAL A 181 -3.16 -22.94 -1.87
CA VAL A 181 -4.29 -23.06 -2.78
C VAL A 181 -5.29 -21.95 -2.43
N LEU A 182 -5.71 -21.18 -3.44
CA LEU A 182 -6.61 -20.01 -3.31
C LEU A 182 -8.04 -20.39 -3.71
#